data_ad47649d0df3ecdf71980899e04c6774
#
_entry.id   ad47649d0df3ecdf71980899e04c6774
#
_cell.length_a   1.000
_cell.length_b   1.000
_cell.length_c   1.000
_cell.angle_alpha   90.00
_cell.angle_beta   90.00
_cell.angle_gamma   90.00
#
_symmetry.space_group_name_H-M   'P 1'
#
loop_
_entity.id
_entity.type
_entity.pdbx_description
1 polymer ?
#
loop_
_entity_poly.entity_id
_entity_poly.type
_entity_poly.pdbx_seq_one_letter_code
_entity_poly.pdbx_strand_id
1 'polypeptide(L)'
;ENLQPSAGTAVPIATTTMGALVALGGIAWGADLYRMVGWNFLAEQFLAIALGLAMGIVYLIRPLNDPRGVRDTAPLYDWTLAIISVALGVYMSWHYPRMLGEFFNSPPDVVVSCTLLFVLVVEGLRRASGWPLVIVVLAFFAYALVGHLVEGALQTREVRPLGMLVYLGLDSSGLFGLVLLIGVTVVIPFVFFGQLLASSGGASFFNDISLGLMGRFRGGAAKISIMASSLFGSINGIVVSNILATGVVTIPMMKKSGFKPEEAAAIE
;
A
#
# COMPACT_ATOMS: atom_id res chain seq x y z
N GLU A 1 -31.64 16.84 20.06
CA GLU A 1 -30.80 17.22 18.92
C GLU A 1 -30.24 15.94 18.31
N ASN A 2 -30.89 15.49 17.20
CA ASN A 2 -30.59 14.22 16.53
C ASN A 2 -29.25 14.31 15.82
N LEU A 3 -28.23 13.68 16.37
CA LEU A 3 -26.97 13.37 15.67
C LEU A 3 -27.24 12.25 14.65
N GLN A 4 -27.77 12.61 13.48
CA GLN A 4 -27.61 11.76 12.31
C GLN A 4 -26.13 11.81 11.93
N PRO A 5 -25.44 10.67 11.80
CA PRO A 5 -24.09 10.66 11.24
C PRO A 5 -24.19 11.18 9.82
N SER A 6 -23.61 12.35 9.57
CA SER A 6 -23.54 12.93 8.23
C SER A 6 -22.85 11.93 7.31
N ALA A 7 -23.39 11.71 6.12
CA ALA A 7 -22.83 10.78 5.13
C ALA A 7 -21.32 11.03 4.80
N GLY A 8 -20.78 12.18 5.24
CA GLY A 8 -19.37 12.55 5.10
C GLY A 8 -18.41 11.90 6.11
N THR A 9 -18.89 11.24 7.17
CA THR A 9 -18.01 10.64 8.20
C THR A 9 -17.76 9.15 7.98
N ALA A 10 -18.57 8.47 7.18
CA ALA A 10 -18.50 7.01 6.99
C ALA A 10 -17.24 6.56 6.23
N VAL A 11 -16.83 7.27 5.18
CA VAL A 11 -15.64 6.92 4.39
C VAL A 11 -14.36 7.03 5.22
N PRO A 12 -14.06 8.16 5.90
CA PRO A 12 -12.85 8.25 6.71
C PRO A 12 -12.83 7.24 7.86
N ILE A 13 -13.96 6.93 8.49
CA ILE A 13 -14.02 5.90 9.54
C ILE A 13 -13.72 4.52 8.95
N ALA A 14 -14.35 4.13 7.84
CA ALA A 14 -14.15 2.83 7.20
C ALA A 14 -12.69 2.66 6.73
N THR A 15 -12.13 3.66 6.08
CA THR A 15 -10.74 3.60 5.57
C THR A 15 -9.71 3.59 6.68
N THR A 16 -9.94 4.34 7.76
CA THR A 16 -9.06 4.32 8.95
C THR A 16 -9.12 2.96 9.64
N THR A 17 -10.31 2.38 9.82
CA THR A 17 -10.43 1.05 10.43
C THR A 17 -9.81 -0.05 9.58
N MET A 18 -10.04 -0.05 8.27
CA MET A 18 -9.38 -1.00 7.34
C MET A 18 -7.86 -0.82 7.34
N GLY A 19 -7.36 0.41 7.31
CA GLY A 19 -5.92 0.72 7.37
C GLY A 19 -5.28 0.25 8.67
N ALA A 20 -5.95 0.49 9.80
CA ALA A 20 -5.50 0.00 11.10
C ALA A 20 -5.46 -1.54 11.16
N LEU A 21 -6.48 -2.22 10.59
CA LEU A 21 -6.50 -3.69 10.52
C LEU A 21 -5.35 -4.23 9.68
N VAL A 22 -5.04 -3.62 8.54
CA VAL A 22 -3.91 -4.03 7.69
C VAL A 22 -2.58 -3.79 8.41
N ALA A 23 -2.40 -2.63 9.05
CA ALA A 23 -1.16 -2.30 9.76
C ALA A 23 -0.94 -3.22 10.99
N LEU A 24 -1.97 -3.39 11.82
CA LEU A 24 -1.90 -4.27 12.99
C LEU A 24 -1.75 -5.73 12.58
N GLY A 25 -2.44 -6.18 11.53
CA GLY A 25 -2.29 -7.51 10.95
C GLY A 25 -0.87 -7.74 10.44
N GLY A 26 -0.28 -6.76 9.73
CA GLY A 26 1.09 -6.81 9.26
C GLY A 26 2.12 -6.90 10.40
N ILE A 27 1.92 -6.11 11.47
CA ILE A 27 2.77 -6.18 12.67
C ILE A 27 2.63 -7.53 13.37
N ALA A 28 1.40 -8.01 13.55
CA ALA A 28 1.13 -9.29 14.20
C ALA A 28 1.73 -10.46 13.41
N TRP A 29 1.65 -10.41 12.08
CA TRP A 29 2.26 -11.40 11.21
C TRP A 29 3.80 -11.32 11.25
N GLY A 30 4.38 -10.13 11.10
CA GLY A 30 5.83 -9.92 11.14
C GLY A 30 6.48 -10.28 12.47
N ALA A 31 5.73 -10.17 13.58
CA ALA A 31 6.15 -10.56 14.93
C ALA A 31 5.80 -12.03 15.27
N ASP A 32 5.31 -12.83 14.32
CA ASP A 32 4.92 -14.24 14.51
C ASP A 32 3.89 -14.47 15.65
N LEU A 33 3.07 -13.45 15.99
CA LEU A 33 2.13 -13.54 17.12
C LEU A 33 1.07 -14.64 16.91
N TYR A 34 0.69 -14.91 15.65
CA TYR A 34 -0.26 -15.97 15.32
C TYR A 34 0.25 -17.37 15.73
N ARG A 35 1.57 -17.61 15.64
CA ARG A 35 2.20 -18.86 16.08
C ARG A 35 2.19 -18.99 17.60
N MET A 36 2.35 -17.87 18.32
CA MET A 36 2.30 -17.88 19.80
C MET A 36 0.92 -18.29 20.33
N VAL A 37 -0.16 -18.01 19.55
CA VAL A 37 -1.54 -18.40 19.88
C VAL A 37 -1.86 -19.82 19.38
N GLY A 38 -0.93 -20.47 18.67
CA GLY A 38 -1.12 -21.84 18.14
C GLY A 38 -1.95 -21.88 16.84
N TRP A 39 -2.10 -20.75 16.17
CA TRP A 39 -2.80 -20.69 14.88
C TRP A 39 -1.87 -21.05 13.73
N ASN A 40 -2.31 -21.98 12.89
CA ASN A 40 -1.59 -22.38 11.69
C ASN A 40 -2.27 -21.78 10.47
N PHE A 41 -1.80 -20.60 10.03
CA PHE A 41 -2.24 -19.97 8.79
C PHE A 41 -1.15 -20.04 7.72
N LEU A 42 -1.57 -20.21 6.47
CA LEU A 42 -0.71 -19.99 5.33
C LEU A 42 -0.55 -18.47 5.11
N ALA A 43 0.61 -18.05 4.62
CA ALA A 43 0.85 -16.63 4.35
C ALA A 43 -0.19 -16.03 3.39
N GLU A 44 -0.58 -16.80 2.39
CA GLU A 44 -1.56 -16.41 1.38
C GLU A 44 -2.96 -16.17 1.95
N GLN A 45 -3.33 -16.88 3.02
CA GLN A 45 -4.61 -16.64 3.73
C GLN A 45 -4.63 -15.25 4.36
N PHE A 46 -3.54 -14.87 5.01
CA PHE A 46 -3.38 -13.52 5.56
C PHE A 46 -3.34 -12.47 4.45
N LEU A 47 -2.58 -12.73 3.37
CA LEU A 47 -2.46 -11.82 2.24
C LEU A 47 -3.77 -11.60 1.49
N ALA A 48 -4.64 -12.61 1.41
CA ALA A 48 -5.95 -12.48 0.80
C ALA A 48 -6.83 -11.45 1.56
N ILE A 49 -6.85 -11.51 2.89
CA ILE A 49 -7.57 -10.52 3.72
C ILE A 49 -6.93 -9.14 3.56
N ALA A 50 -5.61 -9.06 3.65
CA ALA A 50 -4.89 -7.80 3.55
C ALA A 50 -5.11 -7.11 2.19
N LEU A 51 -5.07 -7.88 1.09
CA LEU A 51 -5.36 -7.38 -0.25
C LEU A 51 -6.81 -6.91 -0.38
N GLY A 52 -7.77 -7.69 0.13
CA GLY A 52 -9.19 -7.31 0.14
C GLY A 52 -9.44 -6.00 0.85
N LEU A 53 -8.84 -5.80 2.04
CA LEU A 53 -8.91 -4.54 2.79
C LEU A 53 -8.23 -3.38 2.06
N ALA A 54 -7.04 -3.61 1.50
CA ALA A 54 -6.31 -2.59 0.73
C ALA A 54 -7.10 -2.13 -0.52
N MET A 55 -7.71 -3.08 -1.24
CA MET A 55 -8.60 -2.75 -2.37
C MET A 55 -9.83 -1.97 -1.91
N GLY A 56 -10.43 -2.36 -0.78
CA GLY A 56 -11.54 -1.62 -0.18
C GLY A 56 -11.18 -0.16 0.09
N ILE A 57 -10.01 0.10 0.66
CA ILE A 57 -9.50 1.47 0.89
C ILE A 57 -9.34 2.22 -0.43
N VAL A 58 -8.75 1.61 -1.45
CA VAL A 58 -8.55 2.22 -2.77
C VAL A 58 -9.88 2.65 -3.37
N TYR A 59 -10.91 1.79 -3.34
CA TYR A 59 -12.23 2.10 -3.89
C TYR A 59 -12.94 3.23 -3.15
N LEU A 60 -12.78 3.30 -1.85
CA LEU A 60 -13.43 4.36 -1.05
C LEU A 60 -12.75 5.72 -1.20
N ILE A 61 -11.41 5.75 -1.32
CA ILE A 61 -10.63 6.99 -1.37
C ILE A 61 -10.48 7.53 -2.80
N ARG A 62 -10.26 6.64 -3.80
CA ARG A 62 -9.92 7.04 -5.17
C ARG A 62 -11.16 7.13 -6.05
N PRO A 63 -11.47 8.30 -6.62
CA PRO A 63 -12.58 8.45 -7.56
C PRO A 63 -12.29 7.71 -8.89
N LEU A 64 -13.38 7.38 -9.60
CA LEU A 64 -13.32 6.64 -10.88
C LEU A 64 -12.53 7.37 -11.97
N ASN A 65 -12.69 8.70 -12.04
CA ASN A 65 -12.21 9.54 -13.15
C ASN A 65 -10.95 10.36 -12.83
N ASP A 66 -10.49 10.36 -11.57
CA ASP A 66 -9.30 11.11 -11.16
C ASP A 66 -8.39 10.26 -10.28
N PRO A 67 -7.33 9.66 -10.87
CA PRO A 67 -6.39 8.83 -10.13
C PRO A 67 -5.60 9.59 -9.05
N ARG A 68 -5.53 10.92 -9.14
CA ARG A 68 -4.82 11.78 -8.16
C ARG A 68 -5.75 12.37 -7.11
N GLY A 69 -7.05 12.36 -7.39
CA GLY A 69 -8.07 12.87 -6.47
C GLY A 69 -8.15 12.01 -5.20
N VAL A 70 -8.44 12.67 -4.09
CA VAL A 70 -8.80 12.04 -2.81
C VAL A 70 -10.15 12.60 -2.40
N ARG A 71 -11.04 11.75 -1.89
CA ARG A 71 -12.39 12.17 -1.52
C ARG A 71 -12.78 11.64 -0.14
N ASP A 72 -13.65 12.38 0.54
CA ASP A 72 -14.20 12.02 1.85
C ASP A 72 -15.58 11.34 1.74
N THR A 73 -16.20 11.35 0.55
CA THR A 73 -17.51 10.74 0.30
C THR A 73 -17.42 9.80 -0.91
N ALA A 74 -17.91 8.58 -0.77
CA ALA A 74 -17.94 7.59 -1.83
C ALA A 74 -19.37 7.31 -2.31
N PRO A 75 -19.62 7.22 -3.62
CA PRO A 75 -20.91 6.80 -4.16
C PRO A 75 -21.19 5.31 -3.86
N LEU A 76 -22.45 4.89 -3.95
CA LEU A 76 -22.86 3.53 -3.58
C LEU A 76 -22.13 2.42 -4.34
N TYR A 77 -21.81 2.64 -5.63
CA TYR A 77 -21.09 1.64 -6.42
C TYR A 77 -19.66 1.39 -5.90
N ASP A 78 -19.00 2.38 -5.30
CA ASP A 78 -17.67 2.19 -4.71
C ASP A 78 -17.74 1.49 -3.36
N TRP A 79 -18.81 1.72 -2.59
CA TRP A 79 -19.09 0.92 -1.41
C TRP A 79 -19.35 -0.54 -1.76
N THR A 80 -20.08 -0.82 -2.86
CA THR A 80 -20.29 -2.21 -3.30
C THR A 80 -18.98 -2.87 -3.73
N LEU A 81 -18.11 -2.17 -4.46
CA LEU A 81 -16.79 -2.69 -4.83
C LEU A 81 -15.89 -2.95 -3.60
N ALA A 82 -15.91 -2.04 -2.64
CA ALA A 82 -15.16 -2.21 -1.39
C ALA A 82 -15.64 -3.43 -0.59
N ILE A 83 -16.96 -3.57 -0.43
CA ILE A 83 -17.56 -4.72 0.26
C ILE A 83 -17.23 -6.03 -0.48
N ILE A 84 -17.37 -6.07 -1.80
CA ILE A 84 -17.05 -7.26 -2.62
C ILE A 84 -15.57 -7.62 -2.46
N SER A 85 -14.66 -6.63 -2.45
CA SER A 85 -13.23 -6.89 -2.29
C SER A 85 -12.89 -7.48 -0.93
N VAL A 86 -13.47 -6.93 0.13
CA VAL A 86 -13.26 -7.46 1.50
C VAL A 86 -13.89 -8.84 1.64
N ALA A 87 -15.11 -9.02 1.17
CA ALA A 87 -15.80 -10.31 1.22
C ALA A 87 -15.05 -11.39 0.44
N LEU A 88 -14.54 -11.05 -0.76
CA LEU A 88 -13.73 -11.96 -1.56
C LEU A 88 -12.40 -12.31 -0.85
N GLY A 89 -11.72 -11.35 -0.26
CA GLY A 89 -10.50 -11.57 0.51
C GLY A 89 -10.73 -12.53 1.69
N VAL A 90 -11.81 -12.33 2.45
CA VAL A 90 -12.20 -13.22 3.56
C VAL A 90 -12.59 -14.60 3.03
N TYR A 91 -13.37 -14.68 1.96
CA TYR A 91 -13.78 -15.95 1.34
C TYR A 91 -12.56 -16.76 0.87
N MET A 92 -11.64 -16.11 0.13
CA MET A 92 -10.43 -16.77 -0.36
C MET A 92 -9.53 -17.20 0.80
N SER A 93 -9.36 -16.37 1.82
CA SER A 93 -8.59 -16.72 3.01
C SER A 93 -9.13 -17.98 3.69
N TRP A 94 -10.45 -18.07 3.87
CA TRP A 94 -11.08 -19.22 4.53
C TRP A 94 -10.98 -20.52 3.72
N HIS A 95 -11.16 -20.41 2.40
CA HIS A 95 -11.17 -21.57 1.50
C HIS A 95 -9.82 -21.86 0.85
N TYR A 96 -8.78 -21.08 1.13
CA TYR A 96 -7.48 -21.16 0.45
C TYR A 96 -6.87 -22.57 0.45
N PRO A 97 -6.82 -23.31 1.59
CA PRO A 97 -6.24 -24.68 1.60
C PRO A 97 -6.99 -25.63 0.67
N ARG A 98 -8.32 -25.52 0.58
CA ARG A 98 -9.14 -26.30 -0.35
C ARG A 98 -8.86 -25.91 -1.80
N MET A 99 -8.87 -24.60 -2.09
CA MET A 99 -8.63 -24.08 -3.44
C MET A 99 -7.24 -24.46 -3.95
N LEU A 100 -6.22 -24.46 -3.08
CA LEU A 100 -4.88 -24.88 -3.42
C LEU A 100 -4.83 -26.38 -3.77
N GLY A 101 -5.55 -27.22 -3.03
CA GLY A 101 -5.68 -28.65 -3.34
C GLY A 101 -6.38 -28.94 -4.68
N GLU A 102 -7.26 -28.06 -5.10
CA GLU A 102 -8.02 -28.14 -6.36
C GLU A 102 -7.41 -27.33 -7.52
N PHE A 103 -6.18 -26.84 -7.35
CA PHE A 103 -5.50 -25.96 -8.31
C PHE A 103 -5.50 -26.48 -9.75
N PHE A 104 -5.24 -27.76 -9.96
CA PHE A 104 -5.20 -28.38 -11.28
C PHE A 104 -6.59 -28.69 -11.85
N ASN A 105 -7.56 -28.98 -10.99
CA ASN A 105 -8.95 -29.26 -11.39
C ASN A 105 -9.72 -27.98 -11.74
N SER A 106 -9.31 -26.85 -11.15
CA SER A 106 -9.89 -25.54 -11.38
C SER A 106 -11.43 -25.53 -11.42
N PRO A 107 -12.10 -25.93 -10.33
CA PRO A 107 -13.56 -25.94 -10.30
C PRO A 107 -14.13 -24.52 -10.49
N PRO A 108 -15.39 -24.40 -10.90
CA PRO A 108 -15.99 -23.10 -11.25
C PRO A 108 -15.90 -22.03 -10.15
N ASP A 109 -16.01 -22.40 -8.89
CA ASP A 109 -15.92 -21.49 -7.75
C ASP A 109 -14.50 -20.92 -7.59
N VAL A 110 -13.47 -21.70 -7.83
CA VAL A 110 -12.07 -21.25 -7.84
C VAL A 110 -11.81 -20.30 -9.01
N VAL A 111 -12.26 -20.69 -10.21
CA VAL A 111 -12.09 -19.85 -11.42
C VAL A 111 -12.81 -18.52 -11.25
N VAL A 112 -14.04 -18.51 -10.75
CA VAL A 112 -14.82 -17.28 -10.54
C VAL A 112 -14.15 -16.40 -9.51
N SER A 113 -13.67 -16.94 -8.39
CA SER A 113 -13.00 -16.17 -7.34
C SER A 113 -11.70 -15.54 -7.84
N CYS A 114 -10.85 -16.30 -8.55
CA CYS A 114 -9.60 -15.77 -9.11
C CYS A 114 -9.84 -14.74 -10.22
N THR A 115 -10.85 -14.95 -11.06
CA THR A 115 -11.24 -13.99 -12.10
C THR A 115 -11.73 -12.69 -11.48
N LEU A 116 -12.60 -12.78 -10.47
CA LEU A 116 -13.13 -11.61 -9.77
C LEU A 116 -11.99 -10.86 -9.07
N LEU A 117 -11.07 -11.58 -8.41
CA LEU A 117 -9.88 -10.98 -7.80
C LEU A 117 -9.05 -10.22 -8.82
N PHE A 118 -8.76 -10.83 -9.99
CA PHE A 118 -8.00 -10.20 -11.05
C PHE A 118 -8.66 -8.92 -11.56
N VAL A 119 -9.97 -8.95 -11.83
CA VAL A 119 -10.73 -7.78 -12.29
C VAL A 119 -10.70 -6.66 -11.24
N LEU A 120 -10.91 -6.98 -9.97
CA LEU A 120 -10.83 -6.01 -8.89
C LEU A 120 -9.43 -5.41 -8.77
N VAL A 121 -8.38 -6.21 -8.83
CA VAL A 121 -7.00 -5.72 -8.74
C VAL A 121 -6.67 -4.81 -9.93
N VAL A 122 -7.05 -5.16 -11.16
CA VAL A 122 -6.84 -4.33 -12.35
C VAL A 122 -7.60 -3.00 -12.24
N GLU A 123 -8.86 -3.01 -11.78
CA GLU A 123 -9.63 -1.79 -11.56
C GLU A 123 -9.04 -0.95 -10.42
N GLY A 124 -8.62 -1.57 -9.32
CA GLY A 124 -7.93 -0.88 -8.23
C GLY A 124 -6.60 -0.26 -8.66
N LEU A 125 -5.82 -0.96 -9.48
CA LEU A 125 -4.58 -0.47 -10.07
C LEU A 125 -4.84 0.74 -10.97
N ARG A 126 -5.91 0.69 -11.79
CA ARG A 126 -6.33 1.82 -12.63
C ARG A 126 -6.64 3.06 -11.81
N ARG A 127 -7.34 2.90 -10.69
CA ARG A 127 -7.68 4.01 -9.79
C ARG A 127 -6.50 4.55 -8.99
N ALA A 128 -5.57 3.69 -8.62
CA ALA A 128 -4.41 4.09 -7.82
C ALA A 128 -3.29 4.71 -8.65
N SER A 129 -3.01 4.16 -9.85
CA SER A 129 -1.83 4.50 -10.65
C SER A 129 -2.18 5.02 -12.06
N GLY A 130 -3.46 4.93 -12.46
CA GLY A 130 -3.91 5.35 -13.79
C GLY A 130 -3.69 4.30 -14.89
N TRP A 131 -4.05 4.65 -16.11
CA TRP A 131 -4.03 3.78 -17.28
C TRP A 131 -2.65 3.28 -17.73
N PRO A 132 -1.55 4.06 -17.64
CA PRO A 132 -0.26 3.61 -18.15
C PRO A 132 0.20 2.27 -17.56
N LEU A 133 0.08 2.10 -16.23
CA LEU A 133 0.49 0.87 -15.57
C LEU A 133 -0.46 -0.30 -15.89
N VAL A 134 -1.75 -0.03 -15.99
CA VAL A 134 -2.75 -1.04 -16.39
C VAL A 134 -2.46 -1.57 -17.79
N ILE A 135 -2.14 -0.68 -18.75
CA ILE A 135 -1.81 -1.07 -20.13
C ILE A 135 -0.58 -2.00 -20.13
N VAL A 136 0.45 -1.68 -19.35
CA VAL A 136 1.64 -2.53 -19.24
C VAL A 136 1.27 -3.91 -18.68
N VAL A 137 0.49 -3.97 -17.58
CA VAL A 137 0.05 -5.24 -16.99
C VAL A 137 -0.79 -6.06 -17.96
N LEU A 138 -1.75 -5.43 -18.62
CA LEU A 138 -2.61 -6.12 -19.61
C LEU A 138 -1.82 -6.56 -20.85
N ALA A 139 -0.81 -5.80 -21.29
CA ALA A 139 0.05 -6.19 -22.40
C ALA A 139 0.87 -7.45 -22.06
N PHE A 140 1.45 -7.52 -20.85
CA PHE A 140 2.15 -8.73 -20.40
C PHE A 140 1.20 -9.91 -20.19
N PHE A 141 0.00 -9.66 -19.68
CA PHE A 141 -1.04 -10.69 -19.55
C PHE A 141 -1.45 -11.24 -20.92
N ALA A 142 -1.70 -10.37 -21.89
CA ALA A 142 -2.02 -10.76 -23.28
C ALA A 142 -0.82 -11.51 -23.91
N TYR A 143 0.41 -11.02 -23.71
CA TYR A 143 1.58 -11.70 -24.20
C TYR A 143 1.75 -13.12 -23.60
N ALA A 144 1.47 -13.30 -22.33
CA ALA A 144 1.51 -14.63 -21.70
C ALA A 144 0.51 -15.62 -22.34
N LEU A 145 -0.62 -15.12 -22.87
CA LEU A 145 -1.62 -15.96 -23.57
C LEU A 145 -1.25 -16.26 -25.02
N VAL A 146 -0.66 -15.30 -25.74
CA VAL A 146 -0.40 -15.43 -27.20
C VAL A 146 1.08 -15.66 -27.53
N GLY A 147 1.98 -15.56 -26.57
CA GLY A 147 3.42 -15.68 -26.77
C GLY A 147 3.89 -17.05 -27.26
N HIS A 148 3.06 -18.08 -27.18
CA HIS A 148 3.33 -19.38 -27.79
C HIS A 148 3.29 -19.35 -29.33
N LEU A 149 2.66 -18.33 -29.92
CA LEU A 149 2.62 -18.09 -31.35
C LEU A 149 3.84 -17.31 -31.87
N VAL A 150 4.65 -16.75 -30.96
CA VAL A 150 5.86 -15.99 -31.30
C VAL A 150 7.02 -16.98 -31.48
N GLU A 151 7.65 -16.97 -32.66
CA GLU A 151 8.82 -17.82 -32.93
C GLU A 151 10.10 -17.21 -32.35
N GLY A 152 11.02 -18.06 -31.88
CA GLY A 152 12.36 -17.67 -31.44
C GLY A 152 12.52 -17.57 -29.93
N ALA A 153 13.46 -16.75 -29.48
CA ALA A 153 13.88 -16.64 -28.05
C ALA A 153 12.78 -16.12 -27.11
N LEU A 154 11.73 -15.52 -27.64
CA LEU A 154 10.60 -14.97 -26.91
C LEU A 154 9.39 -15.92 -26.88
N GLN A 155 9.51 -17.12 -27.47
CA GLN A 155 8.43 -18.10 -27.44
C GLN A 155 8.08 -18.52 -26.03
N THR A 156 6.79 -18.45 -25.66
CA THR A 156 6.29 -18.92 -24.36
C THR A 156 5.57 -20.27 -24.51
N ARG A 157 5.36 -20.95 -23.39
CA ARG A 157 4.54 -22.16 -23.38
C ARG A 157 3.06 -21.76 -23.54
N GLU A 158 2.28 -22.61 -24.21
CA GLU A 158 0.83 -22.45 -24.30
C GLU A 158 0.19 -22.52 -22.91
N VAL A 159 -0.59 -21.49 -22.57
CA VAL A 159 -1.28 -21.39 -21.28
C VAL A 159 -2.78 -21.19 -21.53
N ARG A 160 -3.61 -22.00 -20.85
CA ARG A 160 -5.06 -21.81 -20.90
C ARG A 160 -5.45 -20.53 -20.16
N PRO A 161 -6.30 -19.63 -20.71
CA PRO A 161 -6.68 -18.37 -20.07
C PRO A 161 -7.20 -18.52 -18.63
N LEU A 162 -8.09 -19.48 -18.39
CA LEU A 162 -8.62 -19.74 -17.06
C LEU A 162 -7.56 -20.27 -16.10
N GLY A 163 -6.63 -21.13 -16.57
CA GLY A 163 -5.51 -21.61 -15.78
C GLY A 163 -4.56 -20.50 -15.37
N MET A 164 -4.36 -19.48 -16.24
CA MET A 164 -3.56 -18.30 -15.92
C MET A 164 -4.19 -17.45 -14.80
N LEU A 165 -5.51 -17.27 -14.82
CA LEU A 165 -6.23 -16.54 -13.76
C LEU A 165 -6.15 -17.26 -12.42
N VAL A 166 -6.28 -18.60 -12.42
CA VAL A 166 -6.12 -19.43 -11.22
C VAL A 166 -4.69 -19.35 -10.70
N TYR A 167 -3.70 -19.41 -11.59
CA TYR A 167 -2.29 -19.24 -11.23
C TYR A 167 -2.04 -17.88 -10.58
N LEU A 168 -2.50 -16.79 -11.18
CA LEU A 168 -2.33 -15.44 -10.62
C LEU A 168 -3.02 -15.26 -9.28
N GLY A 169 -4.16 -15.91 -9.07
CA GLY A 169 -4.97 -15.76 -7.86
C GLY A 169 -4.59 -16.70 -6.71
N LEU A 170 -3.90 -17.82 -6.97
CA LEU A 170 -3.60 -18.82 -5.92
C LEU A 170 -2.12 -19.12 -5.75
N ASP A 171 -1.29 -18.97 -6.80
CA ASP A 171 0.12 -19.32 -6.69
C ASP A 171 0.88 -18.26 -5.87
N SER A 172 1.82 -18.72 -5.04
CA SER A 172 2.68 -17.85 -4.23
C SER A 172 3.64 -16.97 -5.05
N SER A 173 3.75 -17.20 -6.36
CA SER A 173 4.44 -16.33 -7.32
C SER A 173 3.48 -15.35 -8.01
N GLY A 174 2.17 -15.45 -7.75
CA GLY A 174 1.13 -14.59 -8.29
C GLY A 174 0.84 -13.37 -7.41
N LEU A 175 -0.45 -13.03 -7.27
CA LEU A 175 -0.89 -11.85 -6.50
C LEU A 175 -0.57 -11.97 -5.01
N PHE A 176 -0.59 -13.18 -4.45
CA PHE A 176 -0.25 -13.44 -3.04
C PHE A 176 1.24 -13.73 -2.84
N GLY A 177 2.08 -13.19 -3.71
CA GLY A 177 3.52 -13.43 -3.71
C GLY A 177 4.32 -12.57 -2.74
N LEU A 178 5.64 -12.73 -2.82
CA LEU A 178 6.62 -12.08 -1.95
C LEU A 178 6.48 -10.54 -1.92
N VAL A 179 6.13 -9.91 -3.04
CA VAL A 179 5.99 -8.45 -3.14
C VAL A 179 4.85 -7.95 -2.24
N LEU A 180 3.69 -8.61 -2.28
CA LEU A 180 2.57 -8.27 -1.41
C LEU A 180 2.91 -8.57 0.07
N LEU A 181 3.57 -9.70 0.33
CA LEU A 181 4.00 -10.06 1.68
C LEU A 181 4.90 -8.97 2.27
N ILE A 182 5.96 -8.56 1.58
CA ILE A 182 6.84 -7.48 2.02
C ILE A 182 6.07 -6.16 2.18
N GLY A 183 5.18 -5.86 1.23
CA GLY A 183 4.35 -4.66 1.29
C GLY A 183 3.54 -4.58 2.59
N VAL A 184 2.89 -5.67 2.97
CA VAL A 184 2.01 -5.70 4.14
C VAL A 184 2.78 -5.87 5.46
N THR A 185 3.84 -6.70 5.49
CA THR A 185 4.54 -7.05 6.74
C THR A 185 5.72 -6.15 7.06
N VAL A 186 6.28 -5.46 6.07
CA VAL A 186 7.43 -4.58 6.27
C VAL A 186 7.08 -3.13 5.96
N VAL A 187 6.59 -2.84 4.73
CA VAL A 187 6.41 -1.45 4.28
C VAL A 187 5.32 -0.75 5.08
N ILE A 188 4.14 -1.34 5.21
CA ILE A 188 3.01 -0.73 5.95
C ILE A 188 3.33 -0.53 7.44
N PRO A 189 3.84 -1.54 8.19
CA PRO A 189 4.28 -1.35 9.57
C PRO A 189 5.38 -0.29 9.72
N PHE A 190 6.32 -0.22 8.79
CA PHE A 190 7.38 0.77 8.81
C PHE A 190 6.85 2.19 8.60
N VAL A 191 5.94 2.39 7.66
CA VAL A 191 5.25 3.68 7.45
C VAL A 191 4.44 4.06 8.69
N PHE A 192 3.73 3.11 9.29
CA PHE A 192 2.98 3.34 10.54
C PHE A 192 3.91 3.75 11.69
N PHE A 193 5.03 3.05 11.86
CA PHE A 193 6.06 3.42 12.85
C PHE A 193 6.62 4.82 12.61
N GLY A 194 6.91 5.17 11.35
CA GLY A 194 7.36 6.51 10.98
C GLY A 194 6.36 7.60 11.36
N GLN A 195 5.06 7.35 11.19
CA GLN A 195 4.00 8.30 11.60
C GLN A 195 3.88 8.40 13.12
N LEU A 196 4.00 7.29 13.85
CA LEU A 196 4.05 7.30 15.31
C LEU A 196 5.23 8.12 15.82
N LEU A 197 6.40 7.92 15.22
CA LEU A 197 7.60 8.68 15.59
C LEU A 197 7.43 10.18 15.31
N ALA A 198 6.83 10.53 14.17
CA ALA A 198 6.53 11.92 13.84
C ALA A 198 5.58 12.55 14.86
N SER A 199 4.50 11.85 15.22
CA SER A 199 3.50 12.34 16.18
C SER A 199 4.01 12.40 17.63
N SER A 200 4.98 11.56 17.99
CA SER A 200 5.61 11.54 19.33
C SER A 200 6.71 12.58 19.53
N GLY A 201 6.96 13.46 18.57
CA GLY A 201 7.98 14.50 18.66
C GLY A 201 9.35 14.10 18.09
N GLY A 202 9.43 12.99 17.35
CA GLY A 202 10.67 12.52 16.74
C GLY A 202 11.33 13.55 15.83
N ALA A 203 10.53 14.35 15.11
CA ALA A 203 11.06 15.43 14.28
C ALA A 203 11.82 16.47 15.08
N SER A 204 11.29 16.93 16.23
CA SER A 204 11.97 17.86 17.13
C SER A 204 13.24 17.24 17.71
N PHE A 205 13.19 15.98 18.15
CA PHE A 205 14.35 15.27 18.65
C PHE A 205 15.49 15.20 17.63
N PHE A 206 15.21 14.88 16.37
CA PHE A 206 16.24 14.88 15.33
C PHE A 206 16.74 16.28 14.97
N ASN A 207 15.90 17.30 15.04
CA ASN A 207 16.32 18.70 14.90
C ASN A 207 17.28 19.11 16.03
N ASP A 208 16.99 18.75 17.28
CA ASP A 208 17.82 19.08 18.45
C ASP A 208 19.18 18.38 18.38
N ILE A 209 19.22 17.09 18.02
CA ILE A 209 20.48 16.38 17.76
C ILE A 209 21.28 17.06 16.65
N SER A 210 20.64 17.40 15.55
CA SER A 210 21.29 18.04 14.41
C SER A 210 21.82 19.44 14.77
N LEU A 211 21.09 20.18 15.61
CA LEU A 211 21.53 21.45 16.17
C LEU A 211 22.79 21.28 17.04
N GLY A 212 22.79 20.28 17.91
CA GLY A 212 23.95 19.98 18.76
C GLY A 212 25.19 19.60 17.97
N LEU A 213 25.04 18.85 16.89
CA LEU A 213 26.14 18.37 16.04
C LEU A 213 26.64 19.44 15.04
N MET A 214 25.72 20.15 14.38
CA MET A 214 26.03 21.03 13.26
C MET A 214 25.92 22.52 13.56
N GLY A 215 25.31 22.91 14.69
CA GLY A 215 25.03 24.32 15.02
C GLY A 215 26.27 25.21 15.11
N ARG A 216 27.41 24.67 15.49
CA ARG A 216 28.69 25.42 15.60
C ARG A 216 29.45 25.60 14.28
N PHE A 217 29.02 24.96 13.20
CA PHE A 217 29.71 25.02 11.93
C PHE A 217 29.22 26.21 11.11
N ARG A 218 30.11 26.79 10.28
CA ARG A 218 29.73 27.85 9.33
C ARG A 218 28.64 27.33 8.37
N GLY A 219 27.55 28.08 8.20
CA GLY A 219 26.36 27.61 7.47
C GLY A 219 25.54 26.57 8.25
N GLY A 220 25.64 26.59 9.58
CA GLY A 220 25.02 25.61 10.47
C GLY A 220 23.55 25.36 10.21
N ALA A 221 22.75 26.39 9.96
CA ALA A 221 21.32 26.26 9.73
C ALA A 221 20.98 25.33 8.54
N ALA A 222 21.68 25.46 7.41
CA ALA A 222 21.50 24.55 6.28
C ALA A 222 22.00 23.13 6.56
N LYS A 223 23.10 23.00 7.28
CA LYS A 223 23.63 21.67 7.67
C LYS A 223 22.72 20.96 8.68
N ILE A 224 22.09 21.70 9.58
CA ILE A 224 21.10 21.19 10.53
C ILE A 224 19.90 20.63 9.75
N SER A 225 19.38 21.39 8.76
CA SER A 225 18.27 20.96 7.92
C SER A 225 18.59 19.63 7.22
N ILE A 226 19.72 19.54 6.53
CA ILE A 226 20.15 18.33 5.81
C ILE A 226 20.32 17.16 6.78
N MET A 227 20.95 17.37 7.93
CA MET A 227 21.19 16.30 8.91
C MET A 227 19.89 15.83 9.54
N ALA A 228 19.02 16.73 9.96
CA ALA A 228 17.72 16.42 10.54
C ALA A 228 16.84 15.66 9.55
N SER A 229 16.78 16.15 8.31
CA SER A 229 16.01 15.52 7.22
C SER A 229 16.56 14.13 6.86
N SER A 230 17.88 13.95 6.88
CA SER A 230 18.51 12.64 6.65
C SER A 230 18.19 11.64 7.77
N LEU A 231 18.31 12.07 9.03
CA LEU A 231 18.00 11.21 10.19
C LEU A 231 16.52 10.84 10.24
N PHE A 232 15.62 11.82 10.10
CA PHE A 232 14.19 11.58 10.12
C PHE A 232 13.74 10.80 8.89
N GLY A 233 14.26 11.13 7.71
CA GLY A 233 13.94 10.47 6.44
C GLY A 233 14.41 9.01 6.40
N SER A 234 15.50 8.66 7.06
CA SER A 234 15.97 7.26 7.14
C SER A 234 14.98 6.35 7.87
N ILE A 235 14.14 6.91 8.73
CA ILE A 235 13.13 6.18 9.48
C ILE A 235 11.75 6.31 8.82
N ASN A 236 11.35 7.53 8.42
CA ASN A 236 10.01 7.78 7.89
C ASN A 236 9.82 7.25 6.45
N GLY A 237 10.85 7.33 5.60
CA GLY A 237 10.81 6.86 4.22
C GLY A 237 9.86 7.61 3.27
N ILE A 238 9.07 8.57 3.77
CA ILE A 238 8.08 9.35 2.99
C ILE A 238 8.59 10.77 2.79
N VAL A 239 8.96 11.13 1.56
CA VAL A 239 9.56 12.43 1.21
C VAL A 239 8.69 13.60 1.67
N VAL A 240 7.40 13.60 1.34
CA VAL A 240 6.48 14.70 1.68
C VAL A 240 6.33 14.87 3.19
N SER A 241 6.18 13.75 3.92
CA SER A 241 6.07 13.77 5.38
C SER A 241 7.36 14.26 6.03
N ASN A 242 8.52 13.88 5.49
CA ASN A 242 9.82 14.35 5.95
C ASN A 242 9.95 15.87 5.83
N ILE A 243 9.69 16.43 4.63
CA ILE A 243 9.74 17.86 4.38
C ILE A 243 8.79 18.65 5.30
N LEU A 244 7.57 18.14 5.49
CA LEU A 244 6.60 18.80 6.37
C LEU A 244 7.00 18.74 7.85
N ALA A 245 7.60 17.62 8.30
CA ALA A 245 7.97 17.45 9.69
C ALA A 245 9.21 18.25 10.09
N THR A 246 10.26 18.26 9.26
CA THR A 246 11.51 18.98 9.53
C THR A 246 11.45 20.43 9.08
N GLY A 247 10.84 20.72 7.93
CA GLY A 247 10.81 22.04 7.32
C GLY A 247 10.07 23.11 8.12
N VAL A 248 9.06 22.73 8.92
CA VAL A 248 8.38 23.67 9.85
C VAL A 248 9.36 24.33 10.81
N VAL A 249 10.43 23.66 11.20
CA VAL A 249 11.45 24.17 12.12
C VAL A 249 12.65 24.72 11.34
N THR A 250 13.15 23.98 10.37
CA THR A 250 14.41 24.28 9.67
C THR A 250 14.31 25.44 8.70
N ILE A 251 13.21 25.60 7.95
CA ILE A 251 13.02 26.72 7.02
C ILE A 251 13.00 28.06 7.75
N PRO A 252 12.21 28.27 8.82
CA PRO A 252 12.29 29.49 9.62
C PRO A 252 13.67 29.77 10.21
N MET A 253 14.38 28.71 10.65
CA MET A 253 15.75 28.83 11.19
C MET A 253 16.73 29.27 10.12
N MET A 254 16.71 28.75 8.91
CA MET A 254 17.55 29.17 7.79
C MET A 254 17.25 30.60 7.39
N LYS A 255 15.97 31.00 7.31
CA LYS A 255 15.58 32.39 7.03
C LYS A 255 16.12 33.38 8.09
N LYS A 256 16.05 33.05 9.37
CA LYS A 256 16.64 33.83 10.45
C LYS A 256 18.17 33.94 10.37
N SER A 257 18.82 32.92 9.77
CA SER A 257 20.27 32.89 9.55
C SER A 257 20.72 33.60 8.27
N GLY A 258 19.81 34.28 7.57
CA GLY A 258 20.13 35.12 6.39
C GLY A 258 19.95 34.41 5.04
N PHE A 259 19.43 33.19 4.98
CA PHE A 259 19.09 32.54 3.72
C PHE A 259 17.83 33.14 3.10
N LYS A 260 17.81 33.30 1.78
CA LYS A 260 16.57 33.67 1.07
C LYS A 260 15.51 32.58 1.20
N PRO A 261 14.20 32.96 1.16
CA PRO A 261 13.13 31.97 1.28
C PRO A 261 13.22 30.84 0.26
N GLU A 262 13.57 31.15 -0.99
CA GLU A 262 13.72 30.20 -2.08
C GLU A 262 14.89 29.23 -1.83
N GLU A 263 16.02 29.75 -1.32
CA GLU A 263 17.20 28.95 -0.98
C GLU A 263 16.89 28.01 0.20
N ALA A 264 16.22 28.52 1.24
CA ALA A 264 15.83 27.72 2.38
C ALA A 264 14.87 26.58 1.99
N ALA A 265 13.90 26.86 1.11
CA ALA A 265 12.98 25.86 0.60
C ALA A 265 13.67 24.81 -0.31
N ALA A 266 14.64 25.26 -1.12
CA ALA A 266 15.39 24.37 -2.00
C ALA A 266 16.35 23.43 -1.24
N ILE A 267 16.93 23.91 -0.14
CA ILE A 267 17.81 23.10 0.72
C ILE A 267 17.00 22.04 1.46
N GLU A 268 15.80 22.35 1.96
CA GLU A 268 14.92 21.42 2.63
C GLU A 268 14.37 20.34 1.70
#